data_239d73d579a689dcaca609a30fa55563
#
_entry.id   239d73d579a689dcaca609a30fa55563
#
_cell.length_a   1.000
_cell.length_b   1.000
_cell.length_c   1.000
_cell.angle_alpha   90.00
_cell.angle_beta   90.00
_cell.angle_gamma   90.00
#
_symmetry.space_group_name_H-M   'P 1'
#
loop_
_entity.id
_entity.type
_entity.pdbx_description
1 polymer ?
#
loop_
_entity_poly.entity_id
_entity_poly.type
_entity_poly.pdbx_seq_one_letter_code
_entity_poly.pdbx_strand_id
1 'polypeptide(L)'
;VKARLDAKTNTKTDAGNDGNIKLKRAWAEGKYGATVVRLGKFPVFTEQGVLFDGEMSGAGLTLGADRTVSATLYAGRYNLEDSAWGDEITEAKEAGTYTGGTTANMQGITLNWDPSERFHLGVDYLRLGNNKLLTGMMDVKDPLNYYGVGITYRPVQTVYLSGGYWKTNSHESAEIKKEHMKSYNIELGYKGADESDPGSFGVYAAYRYIGGMGTIAPTFDGAMWNTKGWEIGGQYTVLKNVV
;
A
#
# COMPACT_ATOMS: atom_id res chain seq x y z
N VAL A 1 7.61 10.13 -19.81
CA VAL A 1 7.69 8.70 -19.46
C VAL A 1 8.55 8.56 -18.23
N LYS A 2 8.12 7.73 -17.28
CA LYS A 2 8.85 7.42 -16.05
C LYS A 2 9.08 5.90 -15.97
N ALA A 3 10.26 5.48 -15.51
CA ALA A 3 10.56 4.07 -15.31
C ALA A 3 11.39 3.88 -14.04
N ARG A 4 11.22 2.74 -13.35
CA ARG A 4 12.07 2.27 -12.26
C ARG A 4 12.54 0.86 -12.55
N LEU A 5 13.85 0.67 -12.45
CA LEU A 5 14.50 -0.63 -12.51
C LEU A 5 14.96 -1.00 -11.10
N ASP A 6 14.65 -2.19 -10.66
CA ASP A 6 15.11 -2.73 -9.38
C ASP A 6 16.12 -3.86 -9.67
N ALA A 7 17.28 -3.77 -9.03
CA ALA A 7 18.25 -4.84 -8.92
C ALA A 7 18.33 -5.28 -7.45
N LYS A 8 18.19 -6.57 -7.19
CA LYS A 8 18.30 -7.13 -5.84
C LYS A 8 19.53 -8.02 -5.75
N THR A 9 20.29 -7.89 -4.67
CA THR A 9 21.41 -8.78 -4.36
C THR A 9 21.30 -9.26 -2.92
N ASN A 10 21.67 -10.50 -2.67
CA ASN A 10 21.71 -11.05 -1.32
C ASN A 10 23.11 -10.84 -0.73
N THR A 11 23.27 -9.80 0.06
CA THR A 11 24.55 -9.46 0.69
C THR A 11 24.95 -10.37 1.85
N LYS A 12 24.01 -11.19 2.36
CA LYS A 12 24.27 -12.07 3.52
C LYS A 12 24.95 -13.36 3.12
N THR A 13 24.64 -13.90 1.96
CA THR A 13 25.14 -15.22 1.53
C THR A 13 26.18 -15.12 0.44
N ASP A 14 26.39 -13.95 -0.16
CA ASP A 14 27.15 -13.75 -1.40
C ASP A 14 26.85 -14.86 -2.44
N ALA A 15 25.75 -15.58 -2.19
CA ALA A 15 25.24 -16.58 -3.07
C ALA A 15 24.75 -15.86 -4.31
N GLY A 16 25.30 -16.24 -5.40
CA GLY A 16 25.15 -15.71 -6.73
C GLY A 16 23.80 -15.08 -6.92
N ASN A 17 23.89 -13.81 -6.97
CA ASN A 17 22.85 -12.98 -7.36
C ASN A 17 22.25 -13.50 -8.65
N ASP A 18 20.98 -13.68 -8.67
CA ASP A 18 20.26 -14.04 -9.91
C ASP A 18 20.42 -12.99 -10.98
N GLY A 19 21.20 -11.93 -10.71
CA GLY A 19 21.60 -10.88 -11.67
C GLY A 19 20.42 -10.20 -12.39
N ASN A 20 19.19 -10.50 -11.94
CA ASN A 20 17.99 -10.09 -12.63
C ASN A 20 17.64 -8.65 -12.29
N ILE A 21 17.86 -7.78 -13.26
CA ILE A 21 17.28 -6.45 -13.24
C ILE A 21 15.81 -6.59 -13.64
N LYS A 22 14.89 -6.28 -12.73
CA LYS A 22 13.45 -6.31 -13.01
C LYS A 22 12.93 -4.90 -13.27
N LEU A 23 12.17 -4.74 -14.36
CA LEU A 23 11.39 -3.52 -14.57
C LEU A 23 10.23 -3.49 -13.59
N LYS A 24 10.36 -2.71 -12.51
CA LYS A 24 9.34 -2.59 -11.49
C LYS A 24 8.19 -1.70 -11.93
N ARG A 25 8.50 -0.58 -12.56
CA ARG A 25 7.53 0.43 -13.01
C ARG A 25 7.89 0.95 -14.39
N ALA A 26 6.89 1.16 -15.24
CA ALA A 26 7.03 1.90 -16.50
C ALA A 26 5.68 2.50 -16.88
N TRP A 27 5.58 3.83 -16.90
CA TRP A 27 4.33 4.50 -17.23
C TRP A 27 4.55 5.84 -17.94
N ALA A 28 3.55 6.24 -18.71
CA ALA A 28 3.40 7.61 -19.20
C ALA A 28 2.54 8.41 -18.21
N GLU A 29 2.93 9.65 -17.96
CA GLU A 29 2.17 10.59 -17.13
C GLU A 29 2.04 11.92 -17.85
N GLY A 30 0.82 12.43 -17.92
CA GLY A 30 0.49 13.76 -18.42
C GLY A 30 -0.23 14.57 -17.35
N LYS A 31 0.21 15.81 -17.12
CA LYS A 31 -0.43 16.78 -16.22
C LYS A 31 -1.04 17.92 -17.02
N TYR A 32 -2.33 18.13 -16.85
CA TYR A 32 -3.15 19.13 -17.55
C TYR A 32 -3.90 19.96 -16.49
N GLY A 33 -3.28 21.05 -16.05
CA GLY A 33 -3.78 21.83 -14.92
C GLY A 33 -3.84 20.97 -13.65
N ALA A 34 -5.01 20.84 -13.05
CA ALA A 34 -5.24 20.01 -11.86
C ALA A 34 -5.65 18.56 -12.21
N THR A 35 -5.47 18.14 -13.46
CA THR A 35 -5.75 16.77 -13.90
C THR A 35 -4.47 16.05 -14.23
N VAL A 36 -4.28 14.82 -13.69
CA VAL A 36 -3.14 13.95 -14.01
C VAL A 36 -3.66 12.64 -14.58
N VAL A 37 -3.12 12.23 -15.72
CA VAL A 37 -3.41 10.94 -16.36
C VAL A 37 -2.17 10.06 -16.31
N ARG A 38 -2.34 8.79 -15.94
CA ARG A 38 -1.28 7.78 -15.93
C ARG A 38 -1.70 6.56 -16.74
N LEU A 39 -0.77 6.02 -17.54
CA LEU A 39 -0.97 4.82 -18.35
C LEU A 39 0.27 3.94 -18.29
N GLY A 40 0.10 2.66 -17.99
CA GLY A 40 1.20 1.69 -17.88
C GLY A 40 1.26 1.01 -16.51
N LYS A 41 2.44 0.58 -16.06
CA LYS A 41 2.66 0.04 -14.71
C LYS A 41 3.13 1.18 -13.80
N PHE A 42 2.24 1.69 -12.96
CA PHE A 42 2.45 2.85 -12.09
C PHE A 42 2.15 2.56 -10.63
N PRO A 43 2.74 3.33 -9.70
CA PRO A 43 2.46 3.18 -8.28
C PRO A 43 1.04 3.67 -7.94
N VAL A 44 0.38 2.94 -7.05
CA VAL A 44 -0.87 3.31 -6.40
C VAL A 44 -0.64 3.26 -4.89
N PHE A 45 -1.04 4.32 -4.21
CA PHE A 45 -0.95 4.45 -2.77
C PHE A 45 -2.32 4.87 -2.24
N THR A 46 -2.89 4.05 -1.37
CA THR A 46 -4.14 4.35 -0.67
C THR A 46 -3.86 5.10 0.63
N GLU A 47 -4.90 5.55 1.28
CA GLU A 47 -4.78 6.32 2.52
C GLU A 47 -3.88 5.61 3.54
N GLN A 48 -2.85 6.30 4.02
CA GLN A 48 -1.81 5.82 4.94
C GLN A 48 -1.08 4.53 4.48
N GLY A 49 -1.28 4.07 3.25
CA GLY A 49 -0.68 2.85 2.74
C GLY A 49 -1.14 1.56 3.42
N VAL A 50 -2.20 1.60 4.22
CA VAL A 50 -2.67 0.41 4.96
C VAL A 50 -3.32 -0.61 4.04
N LEU A 51 -4.14 -0.15 3.09
CA LEU A 51 -4.84 -1.05 2.19
C LEU A 51 -3.96 -1.49 1.03
N PHE A 52 -3.29 -0.53 0.39
CA PHE A 52 -2.46 -0.79 -0.78
C PHE A 52 -1.36 0.25 -0.96
N ASP A 53 -0.13 -0.23 -1.03
CA ASP A 53 1.07 0.48 -1.47
C ASP A 53 1.84 -0.43 -2.43
N GLY A 54 1.55 -0.30 -3.71
CA GLY A 54 2.15 -1.18 -4.73
C GLY A 54 2.01 -0.65 -6.14
N GLU A 55 2.29 -1.50 -7.11
CA GLU A 55 2.21 -1.17 -8.53
C GLU A 55 1.07 -1.93 -9.21
N MET A 56 0.32 -1.22 -10.04
CA MET A 56 -0.64 -1.84 -10.94
C MET A 56 -0.37 -1.50 -12.40
N SER A 57 -0.78 -2.37 -13.31
CA SER A 57 -0.74 -2.13 -14.76
C SER A 57 -2.12 -1.72 -15.24
N GLY A 58 -2.26 -0.49 -15.76
CA GLY A 58 -3.56 0.02 -16.17
C GLY A 58 -3.58 1.51 -16.47
N ALA A 59 -4.68 2.16 -16.09
CA ALA A 59 -4.90 3.58 -16.23
C ALA A 59 -5.25 4.22 -14.88
N GLY A 60 -4.78 5.44 -14.66
CA GLY A 60 -5.09 6.28 -13.50
C GLY A 60 -5.47 7.69 -13.94
N LEU A 61 -6.42 8.27 -13.23
CA LEU A 61 -6.89 9.64 -13.43
C LEU A 61 -6.99 10.32 -12.08
N THR A 62 -6.21 11.38 -11.87
CA THR A 62 -6.37 12.25 -10.70
C THR A 62 -7.02 13.56 -11.15
N LEU A 63 -8.10 13.93 -10.49
CA LEU A 63 -8.80 15.20 -10.60
C LEU A 63 -8.55 16.01 -9.34
N GLY A 64 -8.35 17.32 -9.48
CA GLY A 64 -8.06 18.20 -8.34
C GLY A 64 -6.65 18.01 -7.76
N ALA A 65 -5.67 17.56 -8.54
CA ALA A 65 -4.28 17.51 -8.11
C ALA A 65 -3.83 18.89 -7.61
N ASP A 66 -3.17 18.94 -6.44
CA ASP A 66 -2.76 20.17 -5.75
C ASP A 66 -3.94 21.08 -5.33
N ARG A 67 -5.14 20.53 -5.13
CA ARG A 67 -6.33 21.24 -4.64
C ARG A 67 -6.75 20.72 -3.28
N THR A 68 -7.55 21.53 -2.58
CA THR A 68 -8.16 21.17 -1.29
C THR A 68 -8.96 19.86 -1.34
N VAL A 69 -9.55 19.54 -2.48
CA VAL A 69 -10.23 18.28 -2.74
C VAL A 69 -9.63 17.64 -3.97
N SER A 70 -9.27 16.38 -3.86
CA SER A 70 -8.81 15.58 -5.00
C SER A 70 -9.46 14.20 -5.02
N ALA A 71 -9.56 13.65 -6.22
CA ALA A 71 -10.05 12.29 -6.46
C ALA A 71 -9.09 11.58 -7.40
N THR A 72 -8.60 10.42 -7.00
CA THR A 72 -7.79 9.55 -7.87
C THR A 72 -8.56 8.28 -8.16
N LEU A 73 -8.89 8.07 -9.44
CA LEU A 73 -9.50 6.85 -9.95
C LEU A 73 -8.42 6.01 -10.64
N TYR A 74 -8.50 4.70 -10.48
CA TYR A 74 -7.59 3.78 -11.16
C TYR A 74 -8.29 2.47 -11.52
N ALA A 75 -7.88 1.88 -12.63
CA ALA A 75 -8.37 0.59 -13.10
C ALA A 75 -7.30 -0.15 -13.89
N GLY A 76 -7.17 -1.46 -13.63
CA GLY A 76 -6.17 -2.28 -14.31
C GLY A 76 -6.01 -3.66 -13.71
N ARG A 77 -4.78 -4.18 -13.76
CA ARG A 77 -4.41 -5.51 -13.28
C ARG A 77 -3.34 -5.40 -12.22
N TYR A 78 -3.47 -6.27 -11.22
CA TYR A 78 -2.50 -6.43 -10.14
C TYR A 78 -2.05 -7.90 -10.05
N ASN A 79 -0.75 -8.12 -9.87
CA ASN A 79 -0.22 -9.45 -9.63
C ASN A 79 -0.30 -9.78 -8.13
N LEU A 80 -1.06 -10.80 -7.78
CA LEU A 80 -1.25 -11.23 -6.39
C LEU A 80 0.01 -11.80 -5.75
N GLU A 81 1.02 -12.21 -6.52
CA GLU A 81 2.34 -12.59 -5.99
C GLU A 81 3.08 -11.40 -5.37
N ASP A 82 2.75 -10.16 -5.78
CA ASP A 82 3.30 -8.94 -5.18
C ASP A 82 2.46 -8.46 -3.97
N SER A 83 1.45 -9.22 -3.56
CA SER A 83 0.59 -8.92 -2.42
C SER A 83 1.15 -9.49 -1.13
N ALA A 84 0.48 -9.14 -0.09
CA ALA A 84 0.71 -9.68 1.20
C ALA A 84 0.45 -11.21 1.29
N TRP A 85 -0.22 -11.84 0.35
CA TRP A 85 -0.39 -13.30 0.21
C TRP A 85 0.63 -13.94 -0.74
N GLY A 86 1.69 -13.20 -1.11
CA GLY A 86 2.64 -13.62 -2.14
C GLY A 86 3.38 -14.91 -1.79
N ASP A 87 3.76 -15.09 -0.53
CA ASP A 87 4.48 -16.28 -0.07
C ASP A 87 3.56 -17.52 -0.15
N GLU A 88 2.33 -17.44 0.36
CA GLU A 88 1.36 -18.54 0.29
C GLU A 88 1.00 -18.92 -1.17
N ILE A 89 0.93 -17.91 -2.04
CA ILE A 89 0.70 -18.12 -3.47
C ILE A 89 1.88 -18.84 -4.12
N THR A 90 3.09 -18.45 -3.77
CA THR A 90 4.32 -19.07 -4.28
C THR A 90 4.42 -20.52 -3.82
N GLU A 91 4.19 -20.79 -2.54
CA GLU A 91 4.17 -22.14 -1.97
C GLU A 91 3.11 -23.02 -2.65
N ALA A 92 1.89 -22.51 -2.89
CA ALA A 92 0.83 -23.25 -3.58
C ALA A 92 1.20 -23.60 -5.02
N LYS A 93 1.91 -22.75 -5.72
CA LYS A 93 2.42 -23.00 -7.07
C LYS A 93 3.55 -24.03 -7.09
N GLU A 94 4.50 -23.92 -6.17
CA GLU A 94 5.63 -24.86 -6.05
C GLU A 94 5.15 -26.26 -5.65
N ALA A 95 4.14 -26.33 -4.77
CA ALA A 95 3.50 -27.59 -4.41
C ALA A 95 2.59 -28.20 -5.50
N GLY A 96 2.36 -27.47 -6.59
CA GLY A 96 1.49 -27.90 -7.69
C GLY A 96 -0.02 -27.92 -7.31
N THR A 97 -0.39 -27.34 -6.18
CA THR A 97 -1.79 -27.24 -5.74
C THR A 97 -2.55 -26.14 -6.49
N TYR A 98 -1.83 -25.23 -7.13
CA TYR A 98 -2.37 -24.20 -8.00
C TYR A 98 -1.51 -24.00 -9.25
N THR A 99 -2.14 -24.08 -10.43
CA THR A 99 -1.48 -23.92 -11.73
C THR A 99 -2.02 -22.74 -12.56
N GLY A 100 -2.95 -21.97 -12.00
CA GLY A 100 -3.61 -20.85 -12.68
C GLY A 100 -2.82 -19.55 -12.68
N GLY A 101 -3.41 -18.51 -13.26
CA GLY A 101 -2.83 -17.17 -13.26
C GLY A 101 -3.01 -16.44 -11.93
N THR A 102 -2.03 -15.62 -11.57
CA THR A 102 -1.99 -14.85 -10.31
C THR A 102 -2.48 -13.40 -10.46
N THR A 103 -3.03 -13.05 -11.61
CA THR A 103 -3.46 -11.67 -11.91
C THR A 103 -4.92 -11.46 -11.56
N ALA A 104 -5.18 -10.45 -10.72
CA ALA A 104 -6.53 -9.96 -10.41
C ALA A 104 -6.82 -8.63 -11.13
N ASN A 105 -8.10 -8.32 -11.32
CA ASN A 105 -8.55 -7.01 -11.78
C ASN A 105 -8.69 -6.09 -10.58
N MET A 106 -8.03 -4.93 -10.60
CA MET A 106 -8.08 -3.95 -9.53
C MET A 106 -8.67 -2.64 -10.04
N GLN A 107 -9.62 -2.10 -9.29
CA GLN A 107 -10.28 -0.83 -9.56
C GLN A 107 -10.46 -0.10 -8.24
N GLY A 108 -10.30 1.22 -8.24
CA GLY A 108 -10.50 1.96 -7.02
C GLY A 108 -10.61 3.46 -7.21
N ILE A 109 -10.97 4.10 -6.11
CA ILE A 109 -11.01 5.54 -5.94
C ILE A 109 -10.47 5.90 -4.57
N THR A 110 -9.57 6.88 -4.55
CA THR A 110 -9.12 7.56 -3.33
C THR A 110 -9.59 9.00 -3.39
N LEU A 111 -10.31 9.44 -2.38
CA LEU A 111 -10.77 10.82 -2.22
C LEU A 111 -9.97 11.46 -1.08
N ASN A 112 -9.41 12.65 -1.32
CA ASN A 112 -8.68 13.39 -0.31
C ASN A 112 -9.30 14.77 -0.11
N TRP A 113 -9.32 15.20 1.14
CA TRP A 113 -9.72 16.53 1.56
C TRP A 113 -8.67 17.13 2.49
N ASP A 114 -8.01 18.17 1.97
CA ASP A 114 -6.92 18.90 2.61
C ASP A 114 -7.32 20.36 2.83
N PRO A 115 -8.21 20.69 3.81
CA PRO A 115 -8.67 22.05 4.04
C PRO A 115 -7.56 22.98 4.54
N SER A 116 -6.48 22.43 5.07
CA SER A 116 -5.31 23.14 5.55
C SER A 116 -4.10 22.21 5.61
N GLU A 117 -2.91 22.76 5.75
CA GLU A 117 -1.66 21.99 5.98
C GLU A 117 -1.69 21.15 7.27
N ARG A 118 -2.64 21.44 8.17
CA ARG A 118 -2.77 20.76 9.46
C ARG A 118 -3.74 19.61 9.46
N PHE A 119 -4.61 19.50 8.46
CA PHE A 119 -5.68 18.51 8.44
C PHE A 119 -5.78 17.83 7.09
N HIS A 120 -5.77 16.51 7.11
CA HIS A 120 -6.00 15.64 5.98
C HIS A 120 -7.06 14.60 6.34
N LEU A 121 -7.98 14.35 5.42
CA LEU A 121 -8.94 13.24 5.45
C LEU A 121 -8.88 12.51 4.10
N GLY A 122 -8.64 11.21 4.17
CA GLY A 122 -8.66 10.33 3.02
C GLY A 122 -9.75 9.27 3.12
N VAL A 123 -10.36 8.92 1.99
CA VAL A 123 -11.34 7.83 1.89
C VAL A 123 -11.00 6.97 0.70
N ASP A 124 -10.91 5.66 0.92
CA ASP A 124 -10.62 4.67 -0.10
C ASP A 124 -11.82 3.77 -0.39
N TYR A 125 -12.02 3.48 -1.65
CA TYR A 125 -12.74 2.31 -2.11
C TYR A 125 -11.87 1.56 -3.12
N LEU A 126 -11.71 0.25 -2.91
CA LEU A 126 -10.98 -0.61 -3.83
C LEU A 126 -11.75 -1.90 -4.06
N ARG A 127 -11.81 -2.34 -5.30
CA ARG A 127 -12.40 -3.60 -5.73
C ARG A 127 -11.32 -4.47 -6.36
N LEU A 128 -11.20 -5.70 -5.86
CA LEU A 128 -10.33 -6.75 -6.38
C LEU A 128 -11.22 -7.88 -6.92
N GLY A 129 -11.32 -7.99 -8.22
CA GLY A 129 -12.13 -8.99 -8.91
C GLY A 129 -11.28 -9.93 -9.76
N ASN A 130 -11.89 -11.02 -10.24
CA ASN A 130 -11.21 -12.12 -10.92
C ASN A 130 -10.08 -12.70 -10.05
N ASN A 131 -10.35 -12.81 -8.75
CA ASN A 131 -9.42 -13.31 -7.75
C ASN A 131 -9.63 -14.81 -7.48
N LYS A 132 -9.80 -15.60 -8.56
CA LYS A 132 -10.05 -17.06 -8.50
C LYS A 132 -9.01 -17.80 -7.68
N LEU A 133 -7.77 -17.33 -7.67
CA LEU A 133 -6.72 -17.87 -6.85
C LEU A 133 -7.07 -17.78 -5.37
N LEU A 134 -7.38 -16.58 -4.88
CA LEU A 134 -7.72 -16.36 -3.47
C LEU A 134 -9.02 -17.10 -3.09
N THR A 135 -10.02 -17.12 -3.98
CA THR A 135 -11.25 -17.87 -3.77
C THR A 135 -11.00 -19.37 -3.63
N GLY A 136 -10.09 -19.91 -4.44
CA GLY A 136 -9.73 -21.34 -4.37
C GLY A 136 -8.86 -21.70 -3.17
N MET A 137 -8.00 -20.79 -2.72
CA MET A 137 -7.09 -21.04 -1.58
C MET A 137 -7.74 -20.77 -0.23
N MET A 138 -8.57 -19.73 -0.10
CA MET A 138 -9.00 -19.18 1.19
C MET A 138 -10.53 -19.06 1.30
N ASP A 139 -11.31 -19.55 0.33
CA ASP A 139 -12.76 -19.42 0.30
C ASP A 139 -13.25 -17.98 0.53
N VAL A 140 -12.73 -17.04 -0.24
CA VAL A 140 -13.11 -15.64 -0.19
C VAL A 140 -14.10 -15.26 -1.29
N LYS A 141 -14.78 -14.12 -1.12
CA LYS A 141 -15.67 -13.57 -2.16
C LYS A 141 -14.88 -13.14 -3.41
N ASP A 142 -15.54 -13.25 -4.55
CA ASP A 142 -15.14 -12.61 -5.80
C ASP A 142 -16.32 -11.77 -6.32
N PRO A 143 -16.23 -10.44 -6.35
CA PRO A 143 -15.08 -9.61 -5.96
C PRO A 143 -14.97 -9.37 -4.44
N LEU A 144 -13.73 -9.09 -4.00
CA LEU A 144 -13.47 -8.46 -2.72
C LEU A 144 -13.61 -6.93 -2.88
N ASN A 145 -14.37 -6.32 -1.97
CA ASN A 145 -14.49 -4.87 -1.91
C ASN A 145 -13.92 -4.37 -0.59
N TYR A 146 -13.10 -3.33 -0.67
CA TYR A 146 -12.43 -2.72 0.45
C TYR A 146 -12.90 -1.28 0.62
N TYR A 147 -13.02 -0.86 1.87
CA TYR A 147 -13.42 0.47 2.27
C TYR A 147 -12.47 0.95 3.35
N GLY A 148 -11.98 2.17 3.22
CA GLY A 148 -11.04 2.76 4.15
C GLY A 148 -11.32 4.22 4.43
N VAL A 149 -10.95 4.66 5.62
CA VAL A 149 -10.94 6.07 6.00
C VAL A 149 -9.72 6.32 6.88
N GLY A 150 -9.01 7.41 6.61
CA GLY A 150 -7.90 7.85 7.43
C GLY A 150 -7.91 9.35 7.64
N ILE A 151 -7.39 9.77 8.77
CA ILE A 151 -7.28 11.17 9.18
C ILE A 151 -5.85 11.41 9.64
N THR A 152 -5.29 12.56 9.26
CA THR A 152 -4.05 13.07 9.84
C THR A 152 -4.27 14.50 10.33
N TYR A 153 -3.91 14.77 11.58
CA TYR A 153 -3.97 16.09 12.18
C TYR A 153 -2.60 16.53 12.70
N ARG A 154 -2.20 17.75 12.37
CA ARG A 154 -0.95 18.39 12.80
C ARG A 154 -1.27 19.59 13.68
N PRO A 155 -1.32 19.43 15.00
CA PRO A 155 -1.55 20.56 15.91
C PRO A 155 -0.46 21.62 15.79
N VAL A 156 0.77 21.19 15.56
CA VAL A 156 1.94 22.01 15.20
C VAL A 156 2.71 21.33 14.06
N GLN A 157 3.56 22.06 13.37
CA GLN A 157 4.30 21.51 12.20
C GLN A 157 5.16 20.28 12.52
N THR A 158 5.63 20.18 13.77
CA THR A 158 6.53 19.11 14.23
C THR A 158 5.83 17.91 14.81
N VAL A 159 4.52 17.96 15.03
CA VAL A 159 3.75 16.86 15.63
C VAL A 159 2.59 16.49 14.75
N TYR A 160 2.39 15.20 14.51
CA TYR A 160 1.20 14.70 13.85
C TYR A 160 0.55 13.55 14.63
N LEU A 161 -0.76 13.49 14.54
CA LEU A 161 -1.57 12.36 14.95
C LEU A 161 -2.29 11.85 13.71
N SER A 162 -2.08 10.60 13.36
CA SER A 162 -2.81 9.95 12.28
C SER A 162 -3.55 8.72 12.78
N GLY A 163 -4.63 8.37 12.10
CA GLY A 163 -5.38 7.18 12.40
C GLY A 163 -6.33 6.83 11.29
N GLY A 164 -6.71 5.55 11.21
CA GLY A 164 -7.62 5.10 10.18
C GLY A 164 -8.16 3.70 10.44
N TYR A 165 -9.16 3.35 9.64
CA TYR A 165 -9.84 2.07 9.68
C TYR A 165 -10.17 1.60 8.26
N TRP A 166 -9.86 0.34 7.98
CA TRP A 166 -10.10 -0.32 6.70
C TRP A 166 -10.81 -1.64 6.93
N LYS A 167 -11.64 -2.04 6.00
CA LYS A 167 -12.33 -3.34 6.04
C LYS A 167 -12.62 -3.87 4.65
N THR A 168 -12.77 -5.19 4.54
CA THR A 168 -13.27 -5.88 3.35
C THR A 168 -14.67 -6.47 3.58
N ASN A 169 -15.36 -6.79 2.47
CA ASN A 169 -16.66 -7.43 2.47
C ASN A 169 -16.59 -8.98 2.42
N SER A 170 -15.42 -9.59 2.66
CA SER A 170 -15.32 -11.05 2.67
C SER A 170 -16.29 -11.69 3.69
N HIS A 171 -16.37 -13.01 3.71
CA HIS A 171 -17.13 -13.76 4.70
C HIS A 171 -16.19 -14.57 5.60
N GLU A 172 -16.69 -15.03 6.72
CA GLU A 172 -15.96 -15.95 7.59
C GLU A 172 -15.90 -17.34 6.94
N SER A 173 -14.75 -17.98 7.03
CA SER A 173 -14.52 -19.34 6.60
C SER A 173 -13.72 -20.09 7.67
N ALA A 174 -13.32 -21.33 7.40
CA ALA A 174 -12.48 -22.10 8.33
C ALA A 174 -11.16 -21.38 8.66
N GLU A 175 -10.63 -20.62 7.71
CA GLU A 175 -9.34 -19.94 7.82
C GLU A 175 -9.47 -18.43 8.09
N ILE A 176 -10.63 -17.83 7.75
CA ILE A 176 -10.86 -16.38 7.82
C ILE A 176 -11.86 -16.06 8.92
N LYS A 177 -11.38 -15.43 9.98
CA LYS A 177 -12.20 -14.90 11.05
C LYS A 177 -12.62 -13.47 10.76
N LYS A 178 -13.71 -13.00 11.37
CA LYS A 178 -14.21 -11.63 11.24
C LYS A 178 -13.16 -10.55 11.56
N GLU A 179 -12.28 -10.82 12.48
CA GLU A 179 -11.17 -9.94 12.83
C GLU A 179 -10.17 -9.75 11.70
N HIS A 180 -9.91 -10.80 10.90
CA HIS A 180 -8.97 -10.74 9.77
C HIS A 180 -9.43 -9.80 8.63
N MET A 181 -10.73 -9.46 8.59
CA MET A 181 -11.34 -8.64 7.53
C MET A 181 -11.22 -7.13 7.76
N LYS A 182 -10.47 -6.70 8.77
CA LYS A 182 -10.29 -5.29 9.11
C LYS A 182 -8.84 -4.97 9.43
N SER A 183 -8.46 -3.72 9.22
CA SER A 183 -7.19 -3.16 9.66
C SER A 183 -7.42 -1.80 10.31
N TYR A 184 -6.58 -1.41 11.23
CA TYR A 184 -6.58 -0.07 11.82
C TYR A 184 -5.19 0.35 12.22
N ASN A 185 -4.99 1.66 12.24
CA ASN A 185 -3.75 2.32 12.63
C ASN A 185 -4.06 3.56 13.45
N ILE A 186 -3.28 3.78 14.51
CA ILE A 186 -3.20 5.05 15.24
C ILE A 186 -1.71 5.32 15.44
N GLU A 187 -1.24 6.49 15.05
CA GLU A 187 0.17 6.86 15.11
C GLU A 187 0.33 8.30 15.58
N LEU A 188 1.23 8.50 16.53
CA LEU A 188 1.72 9.79 16.97
C LEU A 188 3.17 9.93 16.53
N GLY A 189 3.48 10.99 15.75
CA GLY A 189 4.83 11.25 15.29
C GLY A 189 5.32 12.65 15.67
N TYR A 190 6.63 12.74 15.80
CA TYR A 190 7.34 13.98 16.09
C TYR A 190 8.43 14.20 15.06
N LYS A 191 8.39 15.37 14.41
CA LYS A 191 9.30 15.77 13.31
C LYS A 191 9.25 14.79 12.13
N GLY A 192 10.33 14.69 11.41
CA GLY A 192 10.63 13.81 10.28
C GLY A 192 12.08 14.00 9.88
N ALA A 193 12.71 12.97 9.34
CA ALA A 193 14.02 13.11 8.72
C ALA A 193 13.86 13.78 7.35
N ASP A 194 14.73 14.73 7.04
CA ASP A 194 14.84 15.40 5.74
C ASP A 194 16.17 14.99 5.12
N GLU A 195 16.14 14.30 4.00
CA GLU A 195 17.33 13.82 3.31
C GLU A 195 18.29 14.97 2.91
N SER A 196 17.77 16.18 2.75
CA SER A 196 18.57 17.37 2.43
C SER A 196 19.21 18.02 3.64
N ASP A 197 18.78 17.70 4.87
CA ASP A 197 19.20 18.31 6.14
C ASP A 197 19.85 17.27 7.07
N PRO A 198 21.19 17.10 7.00
CA PRO A 198 21.94 16.23 7.91
C PRO A 198 21.74 16.62 9.38
N GLY A 199 21.43 15.63 10.22
CA GLY A 199 21.09 15.84 11.62
C GLY A 199 19.58 15.95 11.88
N SER A 200 18.76 16.06 10.86
CA SER A 200 17.31 15.99 11.00
C SER A 200 16.88 14.59 11.43
N PHE A 201 15.82 14.50 12.22
CA PHE A 201 15.30 13.23 12.71
C PHE A 201 13.79 13.25 12.86
N GLY A 202 13.20 12.08 12.84
CA GLY A 202 11.82 11.84 13.19
C GLY A 202 11.68 10.60 14.06
N VAL A 203 10.69 10.61 14.94
CA VAL A 203 10.33 9.46 15.77
C VAL A 203 8.81 9.31 15.79
N TYR A 204 8.33 8.09 15.92
CA TYR A 204 6.90 7.82 16.04
C TYR A 204 6.62 6.66 17.00
N ALA A 205 5.40 6.65 17.52
CA ALA A 205 4.82 5.52 18.21
C ALA A 205 3.45 5.23 17.58
N ALA A 206 3.18 3.99 17.28
CA ALA A 206 1.95 3.56 16.65
C ALA A 206 1.35 2.35 17.35
N TYR A 207 0.03 2.23 17.30
CA TYR A 207 -0.70 1.02 17.62
C TYR A 207 -1.45 0.57 16.38
N ARG A 208 -1.12 -0.63 15.88
CA ARG A 208 -1.61 -1.13 14.61
C ARG A 208 -2.23 -2.52 14.76
N TYR A 209 -3.17 -2.80 13.89
CA TYR A 209 -3.62 -4.14 13.53
C TYR A 209 -3.76 -4.22 12.02
N ILE A 210 -3.06 -5.13 11.40
CA ILE A 210 -3.13 -5.40 9.96
C ILE A 210 -3.76 -6.78 9.79
N GLY A 211 -5.04 -6.81 9.47
CA GLY A 211 -5.76 -8.05 9.24
C GLY A 211 -5.41 -8.66 7.89
N GLY A 212 -5.19 -9.99 7.84
CA GLY A 212 -4.74 -10.68 6.64
C GLY A 212 -5.65 -10.55 5.42
N MET A 213 -6.94 -10.27 5.64
CA MET A 213 -7.90 -9.94 4.58
C MET A 213 -8.28 -8.45 4.58
N GLY A 214 -7.86 -7.69 5.59
CA GLY A 214 -8.13 -6.25 5.73
C GLY A 214 -7.16 -5.36 4.98
N THR A 215 -6.22 -5.95 4.25
CA THR A 215 -5.21 -5.29 3.41
C THR A 215 -4.95 -6.12 2.15
N ILE A 216 -4.25 -5.55 1.18
CA ILE A 216 -3.78 -6.24 -0.04
C ILE A 216 -2.25 -6.21 -0.11
N ALA A 217 -1.67 -5.03 0.03
CA ALA A 217 -0.22 -4.79 0.02
C ALA A 217 0.07 -3.57 0.88
N PRO A 218 0.19 -3.73 2.21
CA PRO A 218 0.43 -2.61 3.11
C PRO A 218 1.87 -2.10 3.03
N THR A 219 2.08 -0.83 3.36
CA THR A 219 3.43 -0.24 3.46
C THR A 219 4.20 -0.67 4.71
N PHE A 220 3.57 -1.35 5.66
CA PHE A 220 4.13 -1.65 6.99
C PHE A 220 4.86 -2.99 7.00
N ASP A 221 6.14 -3.00 6.71
CA ASP A 221 6.97 -4.20 6.72
C ASP A 221 7.23 -4.77 8.13
N GLY A 222 7.13 -3.93 9.16
CA GLY A 222 7.30 -4.34 10.57
C GLY A 222 6.05 -4.90 11.24
N ALA A 223 4.88 -4.74 10.62
CA ALA A 223 3.62 -5.22 11.18
C ALA A 223 3.33 -6.65 10.70
N MET A 224 3.34 -7.58 11.63
CA MET A 224 2.97 -8.97 11.32
C MET A 224 1.47 -9.09 11.05
N TRP A 225 1.11 -9.98 10.14
CA TRP A 225 -0.27 -10.28 9.75
C TRP A 225 -1.08 -10.83 10.89
N ASN A 226 -2.34 -10.43 10.95
CA ASN A 226 -3.31 -10.86 11.96
C ASN A 226 -2.84 -10.62 13.39
N THR A 227 -1.86 -9.74 13.58
CA THR A 227 -1.37 -9.33 14.88
C THR A 227 -1.69 -7.88 15.15
N LYS A 228 -1.78 -7.53 16.42
CA LYS A 228 -1.92 -6.16 16.90
C LYS A 228 -0.84 -5.86 17.92
N GLY A 229 -0.31 -4.66 17.88
CA GLY A 229 0.74 -4.29 18.81
C GLY A 229 1.19 -2.85 18.67
N TRP A 230 2.11 -2.50 19.55
CA TRP A 230 2.81 -1.24 19.53
C TRP A 230 4.03 -1.34 18.64
N GLU A 231 4.27 -0.28 17.88
CA GLU A 231 5.46 -0.07 17.08
C GLU A 231 6.06 1.28 17.47
N ILE A 232 7.37 1.30 17.67
CA ILE A 232 8.14 2.52 17.89
C ILE A 232 9.24 2.54 16.84
N GLY A 233 9.36 3.65 16.13
CA GLY A 233 10.35 3.80 15.08
C GLY A 233 10.87 5.22 14.97
N GLY A 234 11.93 5.37 14.18
CA GLY A 234 12.51 6.66 13.91
C GLY A 234 13.44 6.62 12.70
N GLN A 235 13.71 7.81 12.19
CA GLN A 235 14.62 8.06 11.08
C GLN A 235 15.60 9.15 11.47
N TYR A 236 16.82 9.07 10.95
CA TYR A 236 17.87 10.06 11.18
C TYR A 236 18.68 10.26 9.89
N THR A 237 18.82 11.50 9.44
CA THR A 237 19.64 11.83 8.26
C THR A 237 21.09 11.97 8.69
N VAL A 238 21.90 10.97 8.40
CA VAL A 238 23.32 10.94 8.76
C VAL A 238 24.13 11.90 7.88
N LEU A 239 23.93 11.83 6.59
CA LEU A 239 24.54 12.67 5.57
C LEU A 239 23.49 13.07 4.55
N LYS A 240 23.77 14.09 3.74
CA LYS A 240 22.88 14.49 2.66
C LYS A 240 22.55 13.29 1.75
N ASN A 241 21.25 13.02 1.57
CA ASN A 241 20.69 11.88 0.84
C ASN A 241 20.97 10.50 1.48
N VAL A 242 21.27 10.44 2.80
CA VAL A 242 21.46 9.19 3.56
C VAL A 242 20.61 9.26 4.84
N VAL A 243 19.54 8.48 4.88
CA VAL A 243 18.62 8.36 6.03
C VAL A 243 18.71 6.97 6.63
#